data_82042d5c9134f360307a07231d0f6833
#
_entry.id   82042d5c9134f360307a07231d0f6833
#
_cell.length_a   1.000
_cell.length_b   1.000
_cell.length_c   1.000
_cell.angle_alpha   90.00
_cell.angle_beta   90.00
_cell.angle_gamma   90.00
#
_symmetry.space_group_name_H-M   'P 1'
#
loop_
_entity.id
_entity.type
_entity.pdbx_description
1 polymer ?
#
loop_
_entity_poly.entity_id
_entity_poly.type
_entity_poly.pdbx_seq_one_letter_code
_entity_poly.pdbx_strand_id
1 'polypeptide(L)'
;MHTYFKIDSSDHSIKEVIRKSHELGNYLTKDNANGKPYIVPVTVTNPDPKDNQLKSGPTDAYNKDTGAATRVYACTDKSASVLAQEKIWELEMAVTPRRLRESVLTADGKTWLDDQEKLIAVERAKL
;
A
#
# COMPACT_ATOMS: atom_id res chain seq x y z
N MET A 1 -7.88 -15.41 -4.07
CA MET A 1 -7.26 -15.27 -5.40
C MET A 1 -5.93 -16.01 -5.42
N HIS A 2 -5.69 -16.74 -6.50
CA HIS A 2 -4.47 -17.52 -6.69
C HIS A 2 -3.50 -16.77 -7.59
N THR A 3 -2.24 -16.72 -7.20
CA THR A 3 -1.18 -16.05 -7.95
C THR A 3 -0.15 -17.07 -8.41
N TYR A 4 0.28 -16.94 -9.66
CA TYR A 4 1.26 -17.80 -10.29
C TYR A 4 2.30 -16.95 -11.02
N PHE A 5 3.52 -17.44 -11.10
CA PHE A 5 4.53 -16.88 -11.99
C PHE A 5 4.72 -17.78 -13.21
N LYS A 6 4.81 -17.16 -14.36
CA LYS A 6 5.29 -17.79 -15.58
C LYS A 6 6.80 -17.55 -15.67
N ILE A 7 7.55 -18.63 -15.65
CA ILE A 7 9.02 -18.60 -15.54
C ILE A 7 9.66 -18.99 -16.86
N ASP A 8 10.68 -18.23 -17.28
CA ASP A 8 11.50 -18.58 -18.44
C ASP A 8 12.41 -19.76 -18.12
N SER A 9 12.40 -20.81 -18.95
CA SER A 9 13.20 -22.02 -18.72
C SER A 9 14.70 -21.80 -18.92
N SER A 10 15.12 -20.77 -19.68
CA SER A 10 16.52 -20.54 -19.99
C SER A 10 17.25 -19.77 -18.88
N ASP A 11 16.67 -18.69 -18.37
CA ASP A 11 17.29 -17.82 -17.37
C ASP A 11 16.57 -17.83 -16.03
N HIS A 12 15.43 -18.53 -15.91
CA HIS A 12 14.59 -18.61 -14.72
C HIS A 12 14.04 -17.26 -14.24
N SER A 13 13.88 -16.31 -15.16
CA SER A 13 13.25 -15.02 -14.85
C SER A 13 11.73 -15.14 -14.83
N ILE A 14 11.09 -14.21 -14.10
CA ILE A 14 9.64 -14.10 -14.08
C ILE A 14 9.19 -13.34 -15.34
N LYS A 15 8.50 -14.04 -16.25
CA LYS A 15 7.97 -13.44 -17.49
C LYS A 15 6.63 -12.77 -17.31
N GLU A 16 5.77 -13.35 -16.46
CA GLU A 16 4.40 -12.90 -16.29
C GLU A 16 3.89 -13.28 -14.91
N VAL A 17 3.03 -12.44 -14.35
CA VAL A 17 2.29 -12.71 -13.11
C VAL A 17 0.84 -13.01 -13.48
N ILE A 18 0.36 -14.19 -13.14
CA ILE A 18 -0.99 -14.66 -13.45
C ILE A 18 -1.80 -14.65 -12.15
N ARG A 19 -2.96 -13.98 -12.20
CA ARG A 19 -3.88 -13.93 -11.06
C ARG A 19 -5.24 -14.49 -11.47
N LYS A 20 -5.72 -15.49 -10.74
CA LYS A 20 -6.99 -16.16 -11.01
C LYS A 20 -7.84 -16.26 -9.75
N SER A 21 -9.14 -16.24 -9.93
CA SER A 21 -10.10 -16.44 -8.84
C SER A 21 -10.18 -17.90 -8.36
N HIS A 22 -9.69 -18.84 -9.15
CA HIS A 22 -9.65 -20.28 -8.87
C HIS A 22 -8.28 -20.84 -9.22
N GLU A 23 -7.97 -22.02 -8.72
CA GLU A 23 -6.71 -22.70 -9.02
C GLU A 23 -6.64 -23.08 -10.50
N LEU A 24 -5.42 -23.01 -11.06
CA LEU A 24 -5.17 -23.55 -12.40
C LEU A 24 -5.22 -25.08 -12.36
N GLY A 25 -5.98 -25.69 -13.27
CA GLY A 25 -6.10 -27.14 -13.33
C GLY A 25 -4.86 -27.81 -13.89
N ASN A 26 -4.48 -27.45 -15.12
CA ASN A 26 -3.34 -28.03 -15.82
C ASN A 26 -2.38 -26.94 -16.29
N TYR A 27 -1.10 -27.11 -16.01
CA TYR A 27 -0.04 -26.22 -16.46
C TYR A 27 1.31 -26.94 -16.48
N LEU A 28 2.26 -26.42 -17.26
CA LEU A 28 3.62 -26.95 -17.30
C LEU A 28 4.35 -26.62 -16.01
N THR A 29 4.99 -27.61 -15.43
CA THR A 29 5.90 -27.47 -14.29
C THR A 29 7.35 -27.42 -14.76
N LYS A 30 8.29 -27.06 -13.88
CA LYS A 30 9.72 -27.04 -14.20
C LYS A 30 10.22 -28.37 -14.77
N ASP A 31 9.74 -29.50 -14.23
CA ASP A 31 10.20 -30.83 -14.62
C ASP A 31 9.68 -31.29 -15.98
N ASN A 32 8.53 -30.80 -16.43
CA ASN A 32 7.90 -31.22 -17.67
C ASN A 32 7.82 -30.11 -18.74
N ALA A 33 8.51 -29.02 -18.55
CA ALA A 33 8.43 -27.86 -19.44
C ALA A 33 9.15 -28.06 -20.78
N ASN A 34 10.19 -28.92 -20.85
CA ASN A 34 10.96 -29.18 -22.08
C ASN A 34 11.44 -27.92 -22.79
N GLY A 35 12.02 -26.98 -22.06
CA GLY A 35 12.51 -25.72 -22.59
C GLY A 35 11.46 -24.63 -22.79
N LYS A 36 10.19 -24.94 -22.60
CA LYS A 36 9.09 -23.96 -22.62
C LYS A 36 8.96 -23.24 -21.28
N PRO A 37 8.36 -22.04 -21.25
CA PRO A 37 8.01 -21.40 -19.99
C PRO A 37 7.11 -22.29 -19.14
N TYR A 38 7.34 -22.27 -17.83
CA TYR A 38 6.58 -23.09 -16.88
C TYR A 38 5.93 -22.19 -15.81
N ILE A 39 4.97 -22.76 -15.11
CA ILE A 39 4.14 -22.07 -14.12
C ILE A 39 4.51 -22.54 -12.73
N VAL A 40 4.61 -21.60 -11.79
CA VAL A 40 4.90 -21.88 -10.39
C VAL A 40 3.85 -21.17 -9.51
N PRO A 41 3.21 -21.90 -8.57
CA PRO A 41 2.34 -21.24 -7.60
C PRO A 41 3.14 -20.33 -6.66
N VAL A 42 2.56 -19.20 -6.30
CA VAL A 42 3.22 -18.13 -5.56
C VAL A 42 2.64 -18.00 -4.16
N THR A 43 3.51 -17.95 -3.16
CA THR A 43 3.12 -17.55 -1.81
C THR A 43 3.08 -16.03 -1.74
N VAL A 44 1.92 -15.48 -1.41
CA VAL A 44 1.69 -14.03 -1.32
C VAL A 44 1.66 -13.62 0.14
N THR A 45 2.54 -12.69 0.51
CA THR A 45 2.51 -12.00 1.79
C THR A 45 1.95 -10.61 1.57
N ASN A 46 0.75 -10.37 2.09
CA ASN A 46 -0.01 -9.14 1.85
C ASN A 46 -0.57 -8.62 3.19
N PRO A 47 0.29 -8.02 4.04
CA PRO A 47 -0.14 -7.51 5.33
C PRO A 47 -1.05 -6.28 5.17
N ASP A 48 -1.96 -6.10 6.11
CA ASP A 48 -2.80 -4.91 6.20
C ASP A 48 -2.02 -3.79 6.90
N PRO A 49 -1.80 -2.63 6.24
CA PRO A 49 -1.11 -1.52 6.87
C PRO A 49 -1.96 -0.91 7.99
N LYS A 50 -1.30 -0.51 9.08
CA LYS A 50 -1.91 0.31 10.13
C LYS A 50 -2.07 1.75 9.63
N ASP A 51 -2.85 2.56 10.35
CA ASP A 51 -3.13 3.96 9.97
C ASP A 51 -1.86 4.81 9.80
N ASN A 52 -0.80 4.49 10.56
CA ASN A 52 0.49 5.17 10.48
C ASN A 52 1.48 4.51 9.51
N GLN A 53 1.04 3.60 8.68
CA GLN A 53 1.89 2.84 7.76
C GLN A 53 1.48 3.00 6.30
N LEU A 54 2.47 2.94 5.42
CA LEU A 54 2.30 2.84 3.98
C LEU A 54 2.60 1.42 3.52
N LYS A 55 1.76 0.93 2.63
CA LYS A 55 2.00 -0.34 1.95
C LYS A 55 2.76 -0.09 0.65
N SER A 56 3.82 -0.84 0.45
CA SER A 56 4.66 -0.77 -0.75
C SER A 56 4.87 -2.15 -1.38
N GLY A 57 5.33 -2.16 -2.60
CA GLY A 57 5.55 -3.35 -3.40
C GLY A 57 4.45 -3.54 -4.45
N PRO A 58 4.28 -4.75 -4.99
CA PRO A 58 4.93 -5.98 -4.52
C PRO A 58 6.37 -6.14 -4.97
N THR A 59 7.13 -6.94 -4.23
CA THR A 59 8.41 -7.47 -4.66
C THR A 59 8.24 -8.95 -4.99
N ASP A 60 8.56 -9.32 -6.22
CA ASP A 60 8.44 -10.68 -6.74
C ASP A 60 9.81 -11.36 -6.78
N ALA A 61 9.88 -12.58 -6.29
CA ALA A 61 11.11 -13.36 -6.29
C ALA A 61 10.81 -14.83 -6.62
N TYR A 62 11.70 -15.43 -7.38
CA TYR A 62 11.69 -16.86 -7.67
C TYR A 62 13.10 -17.44 -7.47
N ASN A 63 13.18 -18.49 -6.65
CA ASN A 63 14.43 -19.23 -6.43
C ASN A 63 14.38 -20.53 -7.22
N LYS A 64 15.19 -20.62 -8.28
CA LYS A 64 15.27 -21.80 -9.15
C LYS A 64 15.76 -23.05 -8.43
N ASP A 65 16.58 -22.90 -7.39
CA ASP A 65 17.20 -24.01 -6.69
C ASP A 65 16.24 -24.68 -5.70
N THR A 66 15.40 -23.89 -5.04
CA THR A 66 14.39 -24.38 -4.09
C THR A 66 13.00 -24.50 -4.69
N GLY A 67 12.74 -23.83 -5.82
CA GLY A 67 11.42 -23.72 -6.43
C GLY A 67 10.49 -22.74 -5.71
N ALA A 68 10.99 -22.00 -4.73
CA ALA A 68 10.19 -21.04 -3.98
C ALA A 68 9.86 -19.79 -4.81
N ALA A 69 8.57 -19.48 -4.94
CA ALA A 69 8.07 -18.27 -5.60
C ALA A 69 7.30 -17.44 -4.58
N THR A 70 7.68 -16.18 -4.44
CA THR A 70 7.09 -15.28 -3.44
C THR A 70 6.72 -13.94 -4.04
N ARG A 71 5.61 -13.40 -3.57
CA ARG A 71 5.18 -12.03 -3.82
C ARG A 71 4.95 -11.36 -2.47
N VAL A 72 5.73 -10.34 -2.16
CA VAL A 72 5.74 -9.73 -0.85
C VAL A 72 5.35 -8.25 -0.96
N TYR A 73 4.33 -7.86 -0.23
CA TYR A 73 4.03 -6.47 0.07
C TYR A 73 4.61 -6.12 1.44
N ALA A 74 5.18 -4.95 1.55
CA ALA A 74 5.75 -4.46 2.80
C ALA A 74 4.91 -3.32 3.36
N CYS A 75 4.84 -3.22 4.69
CA CYS A 75 4.29 -2.08 5.40
C CYS A 75 5.44 -1.34 6.08
N THR A 76 5.56 -0.05 5.78
CA THR A 76 6.57 0.83 6.36
C THR A 76 5.90 1.97 7.10
N ASP A 77 6.50 2.41 8.20
CA ASP A 77 5.97 3.55 8.95
C ASP A 77 6.04 4.82 8.12
N LYS A 78 4.97 5.61 8.15
CA LYS A 78 4.92 6.93 7.55
C LYS A 78 5.92 7.84 8.26
N SER A 79 6.57 8.74 7.52
CA SER A 79 7.43 9.75 8.12
C SER A 79 6.62 10.72 9.00
N ALA A 80 7.28 11.39 9.93
CA ALA A 80 6.65 12.42 10.76
C ALA A 80 6.03 13.54 9.91
N SER A 81 6.67 13.92 8.81
CA SER A 81 6.15 14.88 7.84
C SER A 81 4.85 14.44 7.19
N VAL A 82 4.76 13.19 6.76
CA VAL A 82 3.54 12.65 6.13
C VAL A 82 2.38 12.62 7.13
N LEU A 83 2.64 12.16 8.35
CA LEU A 83 1.62 12.13 9.42
C LEU A 83 1.13 13.54 9.76
N ALA A 84 2.04 14.51 9.85
CA ALA A 84 1.71 15.91 10.10
C ALA A 84 0.83 16.48 8.97
N GLN A 85 1.17 16.19 7.70
CA GLN A 85 0.39 16.66 6.55
C GLN A 85 -1.03 16.07 6.54
N GLU A 86 -1.18 14.80 6.85
CA GLU A 86 -2.49 14.15 6.96
C GLU A 86 -3.32 14.78 8.10
N LYS A 87 -2.68 15.08 9.22
CA LYS A 87 -3.34 15.73 10.35
C LYS A 87 -3.77 17.16 10.01
N ILE A 88 -2.96 17.91 9.29
CA ILE A 88 -3.32 19.25 8.80
C ILE A 88 -4.56 19.17 7.92
N TRP A 89 -4.61 18.24 6.96
CA TRP A 89 -5.80 18.06 6.11
C TRP A 89 -7.06 17.75 6.92
N GLU A 90 -6.96 16.85 7.89
CA GLU A 90 -8.07 16.51 8.78
C GLU A 90 -8.58 17.75 9.52
N LEU A 91 -7.67 18.55 10.10
CA LEU A 91 -8.00 19.76 10.81
C LEU A 91 -8.60 20.85 9.90
N GLU A 92 -8.05 21.03 8.70
CA GLU A 92 -8.55 21.99 7.70
C GLU A 92 -9.93 21.60 7.18
N MET A 93 -10.19 20.32 6.96
CA MET A 93 -11.50 19.83 6.52
C MET A 93 -12.60 20.04 7.58
N ALA A 94 -12.24 20.15 8.84
CA ALA A 94 -13.19 20.50 9.91
C ALA A 94 -13.62 21.98 9.86
N VAL A 95 -12.85 22.84 9.17
CA VAL A 95 -13.18 24.26 8.96
C VAL A 95 -14.14 24.38 7.79
N THR A 96 -15.41 24.14 8.06
CA THR A 96 -16.49 24.23 7.07
C THR A 96 -16.91 25.70 6.82
N PRO A 97 -17.62 26.01 5.72
CA PRO A 97 -18.22 27.34 5.52
C PRO A 97 -19.12 27.79 6.67
N ARG A 98 -19.83 26.85 7.28
CA ARG A 98 -20.63 27.12 8.49
C ARG A 98 -19.76 27.59 9.66
N ARG A 99 -18.65 26.90 9.92
CA ARG A 99 -17.70 27.25 10.99
C ARG A 99 -17.07 28.63 10.75
N LEU A 100 -16.77 28.95 9.51
CA LEU A 100 -16.24 30.27 9.13
C LEU A 100 -17.28 31.37 9.39
N ARG A 101 -18.56 31.16 9.05
CA ARG A 101 -19.63 32.11 9.35
C ARG A 101 -19.82 32.28 10.86
N GLU A 102 -19.82 31.20 11.61
CA GLU A 102 -19.93 31.24 13.07
C GLU A 102 -18.78 32.03 13.70
N SER A 103 -17.56 31.95 13.15
CA SER A 103 -16.41 32.70 13.66
C SER A 103 -16.54 34.21 13.54
N VAL A 104 -17.30 34.67 12.56
CA VAL A 104 -17.60 36.10 12.38
C VAL A 104 -18.79 36.55 13.24
N LEU A 105 -19.78 35.67 13.42
CA LEU A 105 -21.07 36.03 14.02
C LEU A 105 -21.11 35.79 15.54
N THR A 106 -20.29 34.89 16.08
CA THR A 106 -20.32 34.52 17.51
C THR A 106 -18.92 34.52 18.12
N ALA A 107 -18.83 34.83 19.42
CA ALA A 107 -17.57 34.74 20.17
C ALA A 107 -17.08 33.29 20.28
N ASP A 108 -17.99 32.34 20.49
CA ASP A 108 -17.68 30.92 20.62
C ASP A 108 -17.14 30.36 19.28
N GLY A 109 -17.71 30.75 18.17
CA GLY A 109 -17.26 30.38 16.84
C GLY A 109 -15.85 30.89 16.55
N LYS A 110 -15.53 32.10 16.96
CA LYS A 110 -14.19 32.68 16.83
C LYS A 110 -13.18 31.90 17.69
N THR A 111 -13.51 31.61 18.93
CA THR A 111 -12.66 30.83 19.83
C THR A 111 -12.37 29.45 19.25
N TRP A 112 -13.40 28.78 18.74
CA TRP A 112 -13.23 27.46 18.09
C TRP A 112 -12.25 27.56 16.90
N LEU A 113 -12.38 28.55 16.04
CA LEU A 113 -11.52 28.73 14.87
C LEU A 113 -10.08 29.06 15.31
N ASP A 114 -9.89 29.94 16.29
CA ASP A 114 -8.56 30.27 16.83
C ASP A 114 -7.87 29.03 17.42
N ASP A 115 -8.59 28.18 18.12
CA ASP A 115 -8.07 26.92 18.67
C ASP A 115 -7.70 25.93 17.54
N GLN A 116 -8.52 25.85 16.50
CA GLN A 116 -8.25 25.02 15.34
C GLN A 116 -6.97 25.47 14.61
N GLU A 117 -6.78 26.78 14.41
CA GLU A 117 -5.58 27.34 13.80
C GLU A 117 -4.31 27.07 14.63
N LYS A 118 -4.41 27.08 15.96
CA LYS A 118 -3.31 26.69 16.82
C LYS A 118 -2.92 25.23 16.65
N LEU A 119 -3.88 24.32 16.53
CA LEU A 119 -3.61 22.90 16.27
C LEU A 119 -2.93 22.71 14.91
N ILE A 120 -3.38 23.41 13.89
CA ILE A 120 -2.76 23.37 12.55
C ILE A 120 -1.32 23.90 12.60
N ALA A 121 -1.07 24.97 13.34
CA ALA A 121 0.28 25.55 13.49
C ALA A 121 1.25 24.55 14.15
N VAL A 122 0.80 23.81 15.15
CA VAL A 122 1.60 22.75 15.80
C VAL A 122 2.00 21.67 14.79
N GLU A 123 1.09 21.23 13.95
CA GLU A 123 1.38 20.20 12.93
C GLU A 123 2.29 20.75 11.81
N ARG A 124 2.11 22.00 11.39
CA ARG A 124 3.00 22.64 10.39
C ARG A 124 4.46 22.73 10.87
N ALA A 125 4.67 22.90 12.16
CA ALA A 125 6.01 22.94 12.73
C ALA A 125 6.77 21.60 12.62
N LYS A 126 6.07 20.51 12.33
CA LYS A 126 6.64 19.16 12.14
C LYS A 126 7.05 18.86 10.69
N LEU A 127 6.69 19.73 9.75
CA LEU A 127 6.95 19.52 8.31
C LEU A 127 8.42 19.73 7.93
#